data_57254aff270823df28c4a6d71e1fac7a
#
_entry.id   57254aff270823df28c4a6d71e1fac7a
#
_cell.length_a   1.000
_cell.length_b   1.000
_cell.length_c   1.000
_cell.angle_alpha   90.00
_cell.angle_beta   90.00
_cell.angle_gamma   90.00
#
_symmetry.space_group_name_H-M   'P 1'
#
loop_
_entity.id
_entity.type
_entity.pdbx_description
1 polymer ?
#
loop_
_entity_poly.entity_id
_entity_poly.type
_entity_poly.pdbx_seq_one_letter_code
_entity_poly.pdbx_strand_id
1 'polypeptide(L)'
;MGPRDRSALELHLDVMRGSRDDVCSAPGMGGHEARRIGPDGITLTERGKGTNTRHINNIAMENEDYCDSLLVTEVFNPAGHWSSYPSHRHDEDDYPRITYLEETYYHRLNPASGFGIQRVYTDDGGLDETMAVSDGDVVLVPRGHHPCGAPCGFEMYYLNVMAGPLRKWRFVPAPQVEWIMERDA
;
A
#
# COMPACT_ATOMS: atom_id res chain seq x y z
N MET A 1 -32.96 8.46 15.53
CA MET A 1 -31.80 8.44 14.64
C MET A 1 -31.45 6.96 14.49
N GLY A 2 -31.89 6.32 13.37
CA GLY A 2 -31.74 4.90 13.16
C GLY A 2 -30.28 4.52 12.86
N PRO A 3 -29.89 3.25 12.99
CA PRO A 3 -28.55 2.81 12.66
C PRO A 3 -28.32 3.04 11.15
N ARG A 4 -27.27 3.78 10.81
CA ARG A 4 -26.82 3.91 9.42
C ARG A 4 -26.32 2.54 9.00
N ASP A 5 -26.96 1.97 8.01
CA ASP A 5 -26.48 0.79 7.31
C ASP A 5 -25.10 1.14 6.70
N ARG A 6 -24.03 0.64 7.30
CA ARG A 6 -22.68 0.77 6.78
C ARG A 6 -22.45 -0.40 5.84
N SER A 7 -22.98 -0.29 4.63
CA SER A 7 -22.59 -1.24 3.60
C SER A 7 -21.09 -1.13 3.36
N ALA A 8 -20.37 -2.22 3.55
CA ALA A 8 -18.97 -2.29 3.19
C ALA A 8 -18.86 -2.39 1.67
N LEU A 9 -18.02 -1.57 1.05
CA LEU A 9 -17.64 -1.75 -0.33
C LEU A 9 -16.63 -2.90 -0.39
N GLU A 10 -16.98 -3.97 -1.08
CA GLU A 10 -16.05 -5.08 -1.34
C GLU A 10 -15.34 -4.85 -2.68
N LEU A 11 -14.02 -4.80 -2.64
CA LEU A 11 -13.18 -4.82 -3.83
C LEU A 11 -12.65 -6.25 -4.02
N HIS A 12 -13.09 -6.91 -5.08
CA HIS A 12 -12.54 -8.20 -5.48
C HIS A 12 -11.37 -7.97 -6.42
N LEU A 13 -10.18 -8.42 -6.02
CA LEU A 13 -8.98 -8.34 -6.82
C LEU A 13 -8.62 -9.73 -7.36
N ASP A 14 -8.72 -9.87 -8.67
CA ASP A 14 -8.24 -11.03 -9.41
C ASP A 14 -6.72 -10.89 -9.62
N VAL A 15 -5.91 -11.46 -8.74
CA VAL A 15 -4.46 -11.47 -8.93
C VAL A 15 -4.09 -12.57 -9.89
N MET A 16 -3.78 -12.19 -11.12
CA MET A 16 -3.43 -13.11 -12.20
C MET A 16 -2.10 -13.83 -11.96
N ARG A 17 -2.16 -14.97 -11.28
CA ARG A 17 -1.38 -16.21 -11.45
C ARG A 17 -1.79 -17.24 -10.40
N GLY A 18 -2.80 -18.03 -10.74
CA GLY A 18 -3.30 -19.12 -9.88
C GLY A 18 -4.34 -18.59 -8.89
N SER A 19 -5.61 -18.79 -9.20
CA SER A 19 -6.84 -18.47 -8.49
C SER A 19 -6.71 -18.34 -6.96
N ARG A 20 -6.37 -17.16 -6.49
CA ARG A 20 -6.68 -16.70 -5.15
C ARG A 20 -7.33 -15.33 -5.31
N ASP A 21 -8.56 -15.24 -4.88
CA ASP A 21 -9.29 -13.98 -4.81
C ASP A 21 -8.98 -13.35 -3.46
N ASP A 22 -8.41 -12.15 -3.46
CA ASP A 22 -8.23 -11.38 -2.25
C ASP A 22 -9.40 -10.39 -2.14
N VAL A 23 -10.03 -10.35 -0.98
CA VAL A 23 -11.14 -9.44 -0.70
C VAL A 23 -10.68 -8.37 0.28
N CYS A 24 -10.76 -7.11 -0.14
CA CYS A 24 -10.47 -5.96 0.70
C CYS A 24 -11.74 -5.14 0.88
N SER A 25 -12.05 -4.76 2.10
CA SER A 25 -13.24 -3.96 2.40
C SER A 25 -12.95 -2.85 3.41
N ALA A 26 -13.66 -1.74 3.29
CA ALA A 26 -13.65 -0.65 4.25
C ALA A 26 -15.05 -0.02 4.34
N PRO A 27 -15.41 0.62 5.47
CA PRO A 27 -16.67 1.33 5.58
C PRO A 27 -16.82 2.39 4.49
N GLY A 28 -17.98 2.42 3.82
CA GLY A 28 -18.29 3.37 2.76
C GLY A 28 -19.74 3.84 2.82
N MET A 29 -20.11 4.77 1.95
CA MET A 29 -21.51 5.21 1.81
C MET A 29 -22.28 4.32 0.85
N GLY A 30 -21.60 3.62 -0.03
CA GLY A 30 -22.19 2.78 -1.06
C GLY A 30 -22.77 3.55 -2.23
N GLY A 31 -23.51 2.83 -3.09
CA GLY A 31 -24.16 3.45 -4.26
C GLY A 31 -23.34 3.36 -5.54
N HIS A 32 -22.15 2.77 -5.48
CA HIS A 32 -21.36 2.49 -6.67
C HIS A 32 -21.82 1.20 -7.35
N GLU A 33 -21.88 1.21 -8.65
CA GLU A 33 -22.12 0.00 -9.42
C GLU A 33 -20.87 -0.92 -9.41
N ALA A 34 -21.11 -2.22 -9.31
CA ALA A 34 -20.05 -3.20 -9.44
C ALA A 34 -19.40 -3.10 -10.83
N ARG A 35 -18.08 -3.00 -10.88
CA ARG A 35 -17.32 -2.88 -12.13
C ARG A 35 -16.05 -3.70 -12.09
N ARG A 36 -15.60 -4.10 -13.26
CA ARG A 36 -14.27 -4.66 -13.45
C ARG A 36 -13.31 -3.55 -13.86
N ILE A 37 -12.15 -3.48 -13.18
CA ILE A 37 -11.03 -2.63 -13.57
C ILE A 37 -10.04 -3.54 -14.31
N GLY A 38 -9.93 -3.32 -15.62
CA GLY A 38 -8.95 -4.03 -16.46
C GLY A 38 -7.64 -3.24 -16.60
N PRO A 39 -6.62 -3.81 -17.24
CA PRO A 39 -5.32 -3.15 -17.43
C PRO A 39 -5.41 -1.76 -18.06
N ASP A 40 -6.37 -1.52 -18.95
CA ASP A 40 -6.57 -0.23 -19.60
C ASP A 40 -7.09 0.87 -18.67
N GLY A 41 -7.62 0.49 -17.50
CA GLY A 41 -8.08 1.40 -16.45
C GLY A 41 -7.04 1.66 -15.35
N ILE A 42 -5.83 1.12 -15.50
CA ILE A 42 -4.77 1.19 -14.49
C ILE A 42 -3.68 2.16 -14.95
N THR A 43 -3.36 3.15 -14.11
CA THR A 43 -2.24 4.06 -14.38
C THR A 43 -0.95 3.48 -13.86
N LEU A 44 0.03 3.32 -14.76
CA LEU A 44 1.36 2.82 -14.43
C LEU A 44 2.26 3.98 -14.01
N THR A 45 3.03 3.80 -12.95
CA THR A 45 3.98 4.78 -12.44
C THR A 45 5.28 4.09 -12.04
N GLU A 46 6.42 4.68 -12.37
CA GLU A 46 7.72 4.31 -11.82
C GLU A 46 8.12 5.33 -10.76
N ARG A 47 8.64 4.87 -9.64
CA ARG A 47 9.11 5.74 -8.54
C ARG A 47 10.48 5.31 -8.04
N GLY A 48 11.23 6.31 -7.56
CA GLY A 48 12.56 6.17 -6.98
C GLY A 48 13.66 6.04 -8.01
N LYS A 49 14.90 5.96 -7.54
CA LYS A 49 16.10 5.79 -8.37
C LYS A 49 17.02 4.71 -7.78
N GLY A 50 17.75 4.02 -8.63
CA GLY A 50 18.66 2.94 -8.22
C GLY A 50 17.89 1.82 -7.50
N THR A 51 18.34 1.41 -6.33
CA THR A 51 17.70 0.34 -5.56
C THR A 51 16.36 0.74 -4.91
N ASN A 52 15.89 1.97 -5.12
CA ASN A 52 14.54 2.41 -4.73
C ASN A 52 13.56 2.39 -5.91
N THR A 53 14.00 2.05 -7.11
CA THR A 53 13.12 1.96 -8.28
C THR A 53 12.12 0.84 -8.10
N ARG A 54 10.82 1.15 -8.27
CA ARG A 54 9.71 0.21 -8.26
C ARG A 54 8.64 0.64 -9.23
N HIS A 55 7.85 -0.32 -9.70
CA HIS A 55 6.77 -0.12 -10.65
C HIS A 55 5.43 -0.26 -9.93
N ILE A 56 4.54 0.71 -10.12
CA ILE A 56 3.29 0.83 -9.38
C ILE A 56 2.13 0.83 -10.37
N ASN A 57 1.18 -0.05 -10.15
CA ASN A 57 -0.11 -0.07 -10.81
C ASN A 57 -1.12 0.64 -9.89
N ASN A 58 -1.57 1.84 -10.27
CA ASN A 58 -2.55 2.60 -9.52
C ASN A 58 -3.96 2.13 -9.92
N ILE A 59 -4.60 1.31 -9.08
CA ILE A 59 -5.88 0.65 -9.37
C ILE A 59 -7.06 1.54 -8.96
N ALA A 60 -7.09 1.95 -7.69
CA ALA A 60 -8.17 2.78 -7.15
C ALA A 60 -7.58 3.92 -6.31
N MET A 61 -7.22 5.01 -6.97
CA MET A 61 -6.62 6.17 -6.31
C MET A 61 -7.65 7.27 -6.05
N GLU A 62 -7.22 8.35 -5.40
CA GLU A 62 -8.10 9.43 -4.92
C GLU A 62 -8.87 10.19 -6.00
N ASN A 63 -8.46 10.11 -7.25
CA ASN A 63 -9.14 10.75 -8.40
C ASN A 63 -10.25 9.89 -9.00
N GLU A 64 -10.33 8.62 -8.58
CA GLU A 64 -11.35 7.72 -9.06
C GLU A 64 -12.63 7.89 -8.25
N ASP A 65 -13.79 7.89 -8.92
CA ASP A 65 -15.10 8.18 -8.32
C ASP A 65 -15.94 6.93 -8.01
N TYR A 66 -15.39 5.75 -8.26
CA TYR A 66 -16.08 4.47 -8.08
C TYR A 66 -15.82 3.79 -6.73
N CYS A 67 -15.18 4.49 -5.79
CA CYS A 67 -14.83 3.96 -4.50
C CYS A 67 -14.85 5.07 -3.43
N ASP A 68 -15.48 4.82 -2.28
CA ASP A 68 -15.63 5.81 -1.21
C ASP A 68 -14.40 5.89 -0.30
N SER A 69 -13.79 4.76 0.03
CA SER A 69 -12.85 4.66 1.14
C SER A 69 -11.52 4.04 0.78
N LEU A 70 -11.51 3.04 -0.11
CA LEU A 70 -10.30 2.31 -0.45
C LEU A 70 -9.39 3.10 -1.39
N LEU A 71 -8.09 3.06 -1.10
CA LEU A 71 -7.01 3.40 -2.03
C LEU A 71 -6.24 2.11 -2.29
N VAL A 72 -6.05 1.74 -3.56
CA VAL A 72 -5.48 0.44 -3.92
C VAL A 72 -4.41 0.58 -4.99
N THR A 73 -3.25 -0.01 -4.70
CA THR A 73 -2.15 -0.12 -5.65
C THR A 73 -1.53 -1.51 -5.62
N GLU A 74 -0.97 -1.94 -6.74
CA GLU A 74 -0.03 -3.04 -6.82
C GLU A 74 1.38 -2.48 -7.01
N VAL A 75 2.35 -3.06 -6.33
CA VAL A 75 3.74 -2.65 -6.45
C VAL A 75 4.62 -3.83 -6.80
N PHE A 76 5.39 -3.66 -7.87
CA PHE A 76 6.40 -4.61 -8.31
C PHE A 76 7.77 -4.07 -7.97
N ASN A 77 8.43 -4.74 -7.07
CA ASN A 77 9.73 -4.36 -6.53
C ASN A 77 10.80 -5.30 -7.09
N PRO A 78 11.71 -4.82 -7.94
CA PRO A 78 12.77 -5.65 -8.51
C PRO A 78 13.65 -6.27 -7.42
N ALA A 79 14.34 -7.35 -7.76
CA ALA A 79 15.21 -8.07 -6.82
C ALA A 79 16.30 -7.16 -6.23
N GLY A 80 16.44 -7.15 -4.91
CA GLY A 80 17.37 -6.31 -4.17
C GLY A 80 16.94 -4.87 -3.96
N HIS A 81 15.69 -4.52 -4.32
CA HIS A 81 15.19 -3.16 -4.20
C HIS A 81 14.37 -2.94 -2.92
N TRP A 82 14.29 -1.67 -2.53
CA TRP A 82 13.45 -1.18 -1.46
C TRP A 82 12.19 -0.50 -1.98
N SER A 83 11.13 -0.57 -1.19
CA SER A 83 9.84 0.05 -1.46
C SER A 83 9.25 0.64 -0.20
N SER A 84 8.21 1.49 -0.37
CA SER A 84 7.75 2.38 0.71
C SER A 84 8.93 3.12 1.34
N TYR A 85 9.93 3.40 0.51
CA TYR A 85 11.16 4.07 0.86
C TYR A 85 11.42 5.25 -0.09
N PRO A 86 11.78 6.43 0.40
CA PRO A 86 12.07 6.78 1.81
C PRO A 86 10.92 6.44 2.75
N SER A 87 11.29 5.98 3.97
CA SER A 87 10.30 5.67 5.01
C SER A 87 9.39 6.85 5.25
N HIS A 88 8.09 6.62 5.28
CA HIS A 88 7.08 7.63 5.47
C HIS A 88 5.92 7.10 6.32
N ARG A 89 5.09 7.99 6.84
CA ARG A 89 3.89 7.67 7.60
C ARG A 89 2.71 8.51 7.16
N HIS A 90 1.50 8.01 7.38
CA HIS A 90 0.23 8.67 7.13
C HIS A 90 -0.79 8.23 8.19
N ASP A 91 -0.54 8.61 9.43
CA ASP A 91 -1.23 8.17 10.63
C ASP A 91 -1.74 9.34 11.51
N GLU A 92 -1.89 10.52 10.90
CA GLU A 92 -2.47 11.71 11.51
C GLU A 92 -3.56 12.30 10.61
N ASP A 93 -4.60 12.85 11.22
CA ASP A 93 -5.66 13.57 10.51
C ASP A 93 -5.36 15.08 10.50
N ASP A 94 -4.45 15.50 9.62
CA ASP A 94 -4.00 16.90 9.48
C ASP A 94 -3.86 17.26 7.99
N TYR A 95 -4.94 17.14 7.23
CA TYR A 95 -4.99 17.51 5.82
C TYR A 95 -4.78 19.03 5.62
N PRO A 96 -4.00 19.51 4.64
CA PRO A 96 -3.42 18.74 3.52
C PRO A 96 -2.00 18.18 3.75
N ARG A 97 -1.41 18.33 4.93
CA ARG A 97 -0.03 17.92 5.24
C ARG A 97 0.10 16.40 5.28
N ILE A 98 -0.82 15.73 5.97
CA ILE A 98 -0.85 14.29 6.20
C ILE A 98 -2.29 13.84 6.36
N THR A 99 -2.60 12.60 5.99
CA THR A 99 -3.91 11.98 6.21
C THR A 99 -3.78 10.76 7.10
N TYR A 100 -4.84 10.42 7.83
CA TYR A 100 -4.91 9.17 8.58
C TYR A 100 -5.41 8.06 7.65
N LEU A 101 -4.55 7.07 7.40
CA LEU A 101 -4.86 5.88 6.63
C LEU A 101 -4.25 4.66 7.33
N GLU A 102 -5.07 3.67 7.63
CA GLU A 102 -4.60 2.32 7.93
C GLU A 102 -4.23 1.64 6.61
N GLU A 103 -3.24 0.76 6.64
CA GLU A 103 -2.69 0.15 5.43
C GLU A 103 -2.43 -1.34 5.62
N THR A 104 -2.57 -2.09 4.54
CA THR A 104 -2.23 -3.51 4.50
C THR A 104 -1.35 -3.81 3.30
N TYR A 105 -0.42 -4.73 3.48
CA TYR A 105 0.45 -5.27 2.44
C TYR A 105 0.22 -6.78 2.31
N TYR A 106 -0.27 -7.24 1.17
CA TYR A 106 -0.27 -8.65 0.83
C TYR A 106 0.93 -8.95 -0.07
N HIS A 107 1.89 -9.69 0.45
CA HIS A 107 3.17 -9.95 -0.20
C HIS A 107 3.16 -11.21 -1.07
N ARG A 108 3.79 -11.11 -2.24
CA ARG A 108 4.18 -12.25 -3.06
C ARG A 108 5.67 -12.13 -3.42
N LEU A 109 6.31 -13.28 -3.55
CA LEU A 109 7.73 -13.37 -3.85
C LEU A 109 7.99 -14.22 -5.09
N ASN A 110 8.98 -13.83 -5.87
CA ASN A 110 9.44 -14.61 -7.02
C ASN A 110 10.96 -14.81 -6.96
N PRO A 111 11.47 -16.07 -6.78
CA PRO A 111 10.69 -17.28 -6.51
C PRO A 111 9.99 -17.26 -5.14
N ALA A 112 8.89 -18.01 -5.00
CA ALA A 112 8.07 -18.07 -3.78
C ALA A 112 8.79 -18.65 -2.56
N SER A 113 9.95 -19.28 -2.75
CA SER A 113 10.83 -19.76 -1.67
C SER A 113 11.68 -18.65 -1.03
N GLY A 114 11.58 -17.42 -1.56
CA GLY A 114 12.31 -16.27 -1.06
C GLY A 114 11.73 -15.69 0.23
N PHE A 115 12.30 -14.58 0.64
CA PHE A 115 11.76 -13.75 1.71
C PHE A 115 11.98 -12.26 1.42
N GLY A 116 11.15 -11.43 2.02
CA GLY A 116 11.34 -9.99 2.11
C GLY A 116 11.51 -9.56 3.57
N ILE A 117 11.76 -8.28 3.75
CA ILE A 117 11.78 -7.62 5.06
C ILE A 117 10.78 -6.48 5.03
N GLN A 118 9.99 -6.34 6.08
CA GLN A 118 9.22 -5.14 6.35
C GLN A 118 9.42 -4.68 7.78
N ARG A 119 9.65 -3.38 7.97
CA ARG A 119 9.69 -2.74 9.28
C ARG A 119 8.51 -1.82 9.43
N VAL A 120 7.83 -1.88 10.57
CA VAL A 120 6.78 -0.92 10.96
C VAL A 120 7.21 -0.28 12.26
N TYR A 121 7.37 1.04 12.27
CA TYR A 121 7.88 1.74 13.45
C TYR A 121 7.32 3.16 13.58
N THR A 122 7.22 3.64 14.81
CA THR A 122 6.75 4.99 15.15
C THR A 122 7.91 5.86 15.66
N ASP A 123 7.76 7.19 15.54
CA ASP A 123 8.78 8.15 15.99
C ASP A 123 9.00 8.11 17.51
N ASP A 124 7.99 7.75 18.28
CA ASP A 124 8.04 7.61 19.74
C ASP A 124 8.60 6.25 20.21
N GLY A 125 8.88 5.33 19.29
CA GLY A 125 9.34 3.98 19.59
C GLY A 125 8.31 3.07 20.27
N GLY A 126 7.04 3.49 20.32
CA GLY A 126 5.94 2.69 20.88
C GLY A 126 5.56 1.48 20.01
N LEU A 127 5.99 1.50 18.75
CA LEU A 127 5.96 0.37 17.82
C LEU A 127 7.29 0.35 17.08
N ASP A 128 7.99 -0.78 17.05
CA ASP A 128 9.18 -1.00 16.22
C ASP A 128 9.35 -2.50 15.97
N GLU A 129 8.68 -2.98 14.93
CA GLU A 129 8.68 -4.39 14.54
C GLU A 129 9.36 -4.55 13.18
N THR A 130 10.33 -5.44 13.11
CA THR A 130 10.97 -5.83 11.85
C THR A 130 10.67 -7.29 11.58
N MET A 131 10.00 -7.55 10.47
CA MET A 131 9.48 -8.86 10.12
C MET A 131 10.15 -9.40 8.87
N ALA A 132 10.48 -10.69 8.85
CA ALA A 132 10.66 -11.41 7.61
C ALA A 132 9.28 -11.74 7.05
N VAL A 133 9.06 -11.47 5.76
CA VAL A 133 7.80 -11.79 5.06
C VAL A 133 8.04 -12.85 4.00
N SER A 134 7.12 -13.79 3.91
CA SER A 134 7.11 -14.91 2.97
C SER A 134 6.05 -14.71 1.88
N ASP A 135 6.07 -15.56 0.87
CA ASP A 135 5.05 -15.55 -0.17
C ASP A 135 3.66 -15.84 0.41
N GLY A 136 2.74 -14.90 0.25
CA GLY A 136 1.36 -14.98 0.77
C GLY A 136 1.14 -14.36 2.15
N ASP A 137 2.17 -13.77 2.76
CA ASP A 137 2.01 -13.09 4.04
C ASP A 137 1.29 -11.74 3.90
N VAL A 138 0.53 -11.38 4.93
CA VAL A 138 -0.11 -10.06 5.07
C VAL A 138 0.51 -9.33 6.25
N VAL A 139 0.95 -8.10 6.00
CA VAL A 139 1.41 -7.18 7.06
C VAL A 139 0.38 -6.08 7.25
N LEU A 140 0.00 -5.86 8.50
CA LEU A 140 -0.89 -4.76 8.90
C LEU A 140 -0.05 -3.58 9.36
N VAL A 141 -0.36 -2.40 8.84
CA VAL A 141 0.27 -1.13 9.21
C VAL A 141 -0.80 -0.22 9.81
N PRO A 142 -1.06 -0.32 11.12
CA PRO A 142 -2.06 0.53 11.77
C PRO A 142 -1.60 1.98 11.91
N ARG A 143 -0.28 2.19 11.96
CA ARG A 143 0.37 3.51 12.08
C ARG A 143 1.87 3.40 11.87
N GLY A 144 2.52 4.55 11.67
CA GLY A 144 3.99 4.67 11.63
C GLY A 144 4.59 4.47 10.24
N HIS A 145 5.90 4.50 10.21
CA HIS A 145 6.73 4.28 9.03
C HIS A 145 6.79 2.79 8.69
N HIS A 146 6.79 2.44 7.39
CA HIS A 146 6.60 1.03 7.00
C HIS A 146 7.40 0.60 5.75
N PRO A 147 8.72 0.88 5.69
CA PRO A 147 9.54 0.48 4.55
C PRO A 147 9.62 -1.04 4.42
N CYS A 148 9.73 -1.52 3.18
CA CYS A 148 9.94 -2.93 2.89
C CYS A 148 10.95 -3.12 1.76
N GLY A 149 11.44 -4.35 1.60
CA GLY A 149 12.38 -4.70 0.55
C GLY A 149 12.63 -6.20 0.49
N ALA A 150 13.24 -6.66 -0.60
CA ALA A 150 13.66 -8.04 -0.75
C ALA A 150 15.16 -8.10 -1.04
N PRO A 151 15.89 -9.13 -0.58
CA PRO A 151 17.29 -9.30 -0.92
C PRO A 151 17.48 -9.60 -2.40
N CYS A 152 18.72 -9.42 -2.88
CA CYS A 152 19.10 -9.77 -4.24
C CYS A 152 18.74 -11.23 -4.54
N GLY A 153 18.12 -11.47 -5.71
CA GLY A 153 17.65 -12.77 -6.14
C GLY A 153 16.16 -13.04 -5.92
N PHE A 154 15.46 -12.17 -5.19
CA PHE A 154 14.01 -12.28 -4.98
C PHE A 154 13.32 -10.98 -5.41
N GLU A 155 12.39 -11.07 -6.34
CA GLU A 155 11.45 -10.00 -6.66
C GLU A 155 10.32 -10.03 -5.63
N MET A 156 9.85 -8.85 -5.23
CA MET A 156 8.73 -8.72 -4.30
C MET A 156 7.59 -7.96 -4.95
N TYR A 157 6.45 -8.57 -4.98
CA TYR A 157 5.17 -7.92 -5.25
C TYR A 157 4.44 -7.68 -3.95
N TYR A 158 3.70 -6.63 -3.85
CA TYR A 158 2.66 -6.50 -2.84
C TYR A 158 1.43 -5.77 -3.37
N LEU A 159 0.26 -6.25 -2.93
CA LEU A 159 -0.98 -5.51 -3.02
C LEU A 159 -1.05 -4.60 -1.81
N ASN A 160 -1.21 -3.32 -2.07
CA ASN A 160 -1.30 -2.29 -1.06
C ASN A 160 -2.71 -1.74 -1.01
N VAL A 161 -3.32 -1.81 0.15
CA VAL A 161 -4.67 -1.32 0.39
C VAL A 161 -4.67 -0.40 1.59
N MET A 162 -5.16 0.82 1.39
CA MET A 162 -5.28 1.84 2.41
C MET A 162 -6.73 2.26 2.59
N ALA A 163 -7.12 2.59 3.82
CA ALA A 163 -8.41 3.19 4.13
C ALA A 163 -8.34 4.12 5.35
N GLY A 164 -9.15 5.16 5.33
CA GLY A 164 -9.23 6.12 6.42
C GLY A 164 -10.44 7.06 6.29
N PRO A 165 -10.60 8.00 7.23
CA PRO A 165 -11.73 8.94 7.23
C PRO A 165 -11.80 9.83 5.99
N LEU A 166 -10.65 10.14 5.40
CA LEU A 166 -10.51 10.94 4.20
C LEU A 166 -9.76 10.15 3.14
N ARG A 167 -10.40 9.88 2.00
CA ARG A 167 -9.80 9.16 0.87
C ARG A 167 -8.84 10.07 0.09
N LYS A 168 -7.74 10.44 0.74
CA LYS A 168 -6.64 11.23 0.21
C LYS A 168 -5.33 10.64 0.71
N TRP A 169 -4.35 10.49 -0.16
CA TRP A 169 -3.04 9.98 0.23
C TRP A 169 -2.04 11.11 0.39
N ARG A 170 -1.79 11.51 1.64
CA ARG A 170 -0.80 12.50 2.04
C ARG A 170 0.05 11.90 3.14
N PHE A 171 1.34 11.93 2.98
CA PHE A 171 2.30 11.32 3.90
C PHE A 171 3.45 12.26 4.24
N VAL A 172 4.11 11.96 5.34
CA VAL A 172 5.29 12.67 5.82
C VAL A 172 6.47 11.70 5.88
N PRO A 173 7.61 12.02 5.23
CA PRO A 173 8.80 11.19 5.30
C PRO A 173 9.42 11.23 6.70
N ALA A 174 10.15 10.17 7.06
CA ALA A 174 10.99 10.19 8.26
C ALA A 174 12.14 11.20 8.07
N PRO A 175 12.40 12.10 9.03
CA PRO A 175 13.35 13.20 8.86
C PRO A 175 14.76 12.76 8.43
N GLN A 176 15.22 11.61 8.92
CA GLN A 176 16.55 11.08 8.60
C GLN A 176 16.72 10.62 7.15
N VAL A 177 15.63 10.43 6.40
CA VAL A 177 15.66 9.95 5.00
C VAL A 177 14.95 10.91 4.03
N GLU A 178 14.47 12.05 4.49
CA GLU A 178 13.76 13.05 3.69
C GLU A 178 14.58 13.53 2.48
N TRP A 179 15.89 13.72 2.66
CA TRP A 179 16.81 14.10 1.59
C TRP A 179 16.82 13.15 0.38
N ILE A 180 16.42 11.88 0.59
CA ILE A 180 16.33 10.88 -0.48
C ILE A 180 15.16 11.22 -1.41
N MET A 181 14.09 11.81 -0.90
CA MET A 181 12.96 12.23 -1.73
C MET A 181 13.36 13.29 -2.76
N GLU A 182 14.21 14.23 -2.37
CA GLU A 182 14.75 15.24 -3.27
C GLU A 182 15.68 14.62 -4.33
N ARG A 183 16.50 13.63 -3.92
CA ARG A 183 17.38 12.91 -4.84
C ARG A 183 16.59 12.09 -5.85
N ASP A 184 15.50 11.44 -5.45
CA ASP A 184 14.72 10.50 -6.25
C ASP A 184 13.58 11.19 -7.06
N ALA A 185 13.39 12.50 -6.89
CA ALA A 185 12.44 13.33 -7.61
C ALA A 185 12.79 13.51 -9.11
#